data_27f2e21507aee5182c72f9fcfb6d44cc
#
_entry.id   27f2e21507aee5182c72f9fcfb6d44cc
#
_cell.length_a   1.000
_cell.length_b   1.000
_cell.length_c   1.000
_cell.angle_alpha   90.00
_cell.angle_beta   90.00
_cell.angle_gamma   90.00
#
_symmetry.space_group_name_H-M   'P 1'
#
loop_
_entity.id
_entity.type
_entity.pdbx_description
1 polymer ?
#
loop_
_entity_poly.entity_id
_entity_poly.type
_entity_poly.pdbx_seq_one_letter_code
_entity_poly.pdbx_strand_id
1 'polypeptide(L)'
;AMASGLNLVADDFSPILAKNKHVYSYPGAISIKSGAFKSLSNIIPGFDSLPLTFKGQHKGDVKFVAPFRSKKTESQQSYPCQKMISIHYKPYAKTVLKNIPFSKAMEIFVPDSWISPKEMHAKEFMMWIEQLSFYELTYSNTQEAIEVFSKLFNA
;
A
#
# COMPACT_ATOMS: atom_id res chain seq x y z
N ALA A 1 6.89 -2.41 -4.00
CA ALA A 1 5.81 -2.54 -4.99
C ALA A 1 6.14 -1.77 -6.29
N MET A 2 6.36 -0.45 -6.26
CA MET A 2 6.67 0.32 -7.50
C MET A 2 7.92 -0.18 -8.22
N ALA A 3 8.97 -0.59 -7.50
CA ALA A 3 10.18 -1.17 -8.10
C ALA A 3 9.93 -2.52 -8.80
N SER A 4 8.80 -3.18 -8.52
CA SER A 4 8.38 -4.41 -9.22
C SER A 4 7.47 -4.17 -10.43
N GLY A 5 7.34 -2.92 -10.88
CA GLY A 5 6.48 -2.56 -12.01
C GLY A 5 5.01 -2.34 -11.66
N LEU A 6 4.63 -2.42 -10.39
CA LEU A 6 3.27 -2.11 -9.95
C LEU A 6 3.05 -0.58 -9.91
N ASN A 7 1.88 -0.16 -10.34
CA ASN A 7 1.50 1.25 -10.29
C ASN A 7 0.91 1.63 -8.93
N LEU A 8 1.27 2.80 -8.43
CA LEU A 8 0.65 3.37 -7.25
C LEU A 8 -0.68 4.04 -7.63
N VAL A 9 -1.76 3.62 -7.00
CA VAL A 9 -3.10 4.21 -7.17
C VAL A 9 -3.38 5.23 -6.08
N ALA A 10 -3.03 4.90 -4.85
CA ALA A 10 -3.19 5.73 -3.66
C ALA A 10 -2.10 5.37 -2.63
N ASP A 11 -1.80 6.27 -1.70
CA ASP A 11 -0.83 6.06 -0.61
C ASP A 11 -1.55 6.01 0.74
N ASP A 12 -1.39 7.01 1.59
CA ASP A 12 -1.93 7.03 2.96
C ASP A 12 -3.48 6.93 3.03
N PHE A 13 -4.16 7.29 1.97
CA PHE A 13 -5.62 7.25 1.88
C PHE A 13 -6.08 6.63 0.57
N SER A 14 -6.82 5.52 0.65
CA SER A 14 -7.36 4.79 -0.50
C SER A 14 -8.89 4.92 -0.57
N PRO A 15 -9.42 5.90 -1.32
CA PRO A 15 -10.87 6.11 -1.41
C PRO A 15 -11.55 4.97 -2.18
N ILE A 16 -12.58 4.39 -1.57
CA ILE A 16 -13.40 3.33 -2.16
C ILE A 16 -14.84 3.82 -2.26
N LEU A 17 -15.39 3.84 -3.48
CA LEU A 17 -16.79 4.19 -3.65
C LEU A 17 -17.70 3.00 -3.37
N ALA A 18 -18.76 3.25 -2.57
CA ALA A 18 -19.77 2.26 -2.22
C ALA A 18 -20.45 1.64 -3.45
N LYS A 19 -20.69 2.42 -4.50
CA LYS A 19 -21.40 2.00 -5.71
C LYS A 19 -20.73 0.86 -6.48
N ASN A 20 -19.41 0.90 -6.67
CA ASN A 20 -18.70 -0.05 -7.52
C ASN A 20 -17.57 -0.80 -6.81
N LYS A 21 -17.32 -0.47 -5.53
CA LYS A 21 -16.27 -1.11 -4.71
C LYS A 21 -14.84 -1.00 -5.31
N HIS A 22 -14.63 0.01 -6.14
CA HIS A 22 -13.33 0.31 -6.72
C HIS A 22 -12.53 1.27 -5.84
N VAL A 23 -11.22 1.07 -5.78
CA VAL A 23 -10.26 2.05 -5.27
C VAL A 23 -10.05 3.12 -6.33
N TYR A 24 -10.24 4.37 -5.96
CA TYR A 24 -10.04 5.51 -6.86
C TYR A 24 -8.63 6.06 -6.74
N SER A 25 -8.10 6.54 -7.86
CA SER A 25 -6.78 7.15 -7.89
C SER A 25 -6.76 8.41 -7.02
N TYR A 26 -5.93 8.39 -5.98
CA TYR A 26 -5.66 9.52 -5.10
C TYR A 26 -4.14 9.66 -4.93
N PRO A 27 -3.44 10.13 -5.96
CA PRO A 27 -1.99 10.18 -5.98
C PRO A 27 -1.48 11.34 -5.12
N GLY A 28 -0.86 10.99 -4.02
CA GLY A 28 -0.05 11.89 -3.22
C GLY A 28 1.45 11.67 -3.47
N ALA A 29 2.28 12.62 -3.05
CA ALA A 29 3.71 12.38 -2.98
C ALA A 29 4.02 11.42 -1.83
N ILE A 30 4.79 10.37 -2.10
CA ILE A 30 5.17 9.36 -1.11
C ILE A 30 6.17 9.98 -0.14
N SER A 31 5.87 9.98 1.14
CA SER A 31 6.76 10.48 2.17
C SER A 31 7.73 9.39 2.63
N ILE A 32 9.02 9.60 2.40
CA ILE A 32 10.09 8.70 2.79
C ILE A 32 10.79 9.25 4.01
N LYS A 33 10.84 8.47 5.09
CA LYS A 33 11.52 8.82 6.33
C LYS A 33 13.02 8.50 6.24
N SER A 34 13.84 9.21 7.02
CA SER A 34 15.31 9.10 7.00
C SER A 34 15.86 7.69 7.14
N GLY A 35 15.21 6.82 7.92
CA GLY A 35 15.63 5.42 8.08
C GLY A 35 15.62 4.59 6.78
N ALA A 36 14.90 5.04 5.73
CA ALA A 36 14.84 4.37 4.44
C ALA A 36 15.71 5.02 3.37
N PHE A 37 16.37 6.16 3.63
CA PHE A 37 17.12 6.91 2.63
C PHE A 37 18.21 6.05 1.96
N LYS A 38 19.05 5.42 2.77
CA LYS A 38 20.15 4.57 2.26
C LYS A 38 19.66 3.41 1.39
N SER A 39 18.51 2.83 1.72
CA SER A 39 17.95 1.71 0.97
C SER A 39 17.31 2.14 -0.35
N LEU A 40 16.88 3.39 -0.45
CA LEU A 40 16.13 3.89 -1.60
C LEU A 40 16.96 4.75 -2.55
N SER A 41 18.10 5.30 -2.11
CA SER A 41 19.00 6.10 -2.95
C SER A 41 19.47 5.36 -4.20
N ASN A 42 19.71 4.06 -4.10
CA ASN A 42 20.11 3.22 -5.23
C ASN A 42 18.94 2.73 -6.10
N ILE A 43 17.68 2.87 -5.62
CA ILE A 43 16.50 2.34 -6.30
C ILE A 43 15.75 3.44 -7.02
N ILE A 44 15.73 4.66 -6.47
CA ILE A 44 14.97 5.78 -6.99
C ILE A 44 15.94 6.76 -7.65
N PRO A 45 15.89 6.92 -8.98
CA PRO A 45 16.74 7.88 -9.68
C PRO A 45 16.56 9.31 -9.13
N GLY A 46 17.68 9.98 -8.82
CA GLY A 46 17.67 11.35 -8.32
C GLY A 46 17.21 11.51 -6.87
N PHE A 47 17.05 10.41 -6.12
CA PHE A 47 16.54 10.46 -4.74
C PHE A 47 17.42 11.35 -3.83
N ASP A 48 18.74 11.32 -3.98
CA ASP A 48 19.64 12.07 -3.11
C ASP A 48 19.53 13.58 -3.32
N SER A 49 19.18 14.03 -4.52
CA SER A 49 18.98 15.46 -4.85
C SER A 49 17.59 15.99 -4.42
N LEU A 50 16.68 15.15 -3.97
CA LEU A 50 15.38 15.60 -3.47
C LEU A 50 15.55 16.45 -2.20
N PRO A 51 14.77 17.53 -2.06
CA PRO A 51 14.83 18.40 -0.89
C PRO A 51 14.45 17.66 0.39
N LEU A 52 15.22 17.93 1.43
CA LEU A 52 14.94 17.45 2.78
C LEU A 52 13.91 18.36 3.44
N THR A 53 12.88 17.76 4.03
CA THR A 53 11.83 18.47 4.76
C THR A 53 11.73 17.93 6.17
N PHE A 54 11.84 18.79 7.16
CA PHE A 54 11.60 18.39 8.56
C PHE A 54 10.11 18.44 8.89
N LYS A 55 9.56 17.35 9.37
CA LYS A 55 8.13 17.18 9.71
C LYS A 55 7.88 17.00 11.22
N GLY A 56 8.66 17.71 12.05
CA GLY A 56 8.54 17.68 13.50
C GLY A 56 9.18 16.45 14.16
N GLN A 57 9.16 16.43 15.49
CA GLN A 57 9.88 15.43 16.29
C GLN A 57 9.44 13.98 16.04
N HIS A 58 8.17 13.73 15.69
CA HIS A 58 7.65 12.37 15.47
C HIS A 58 7.99 11.79 14.11
N LYS A 59 8.14 12.60 13.07
CA LYS A 59 8.42 12.14 11.70
C LYS A 59 9.88 12.38 11.29
N GLY A 60 10.56 13.35 11.92
CA GLY A 60 11.94 13.73 11.60
C GLY A 60 12.08 14.23 10.16
N ASP A 61 13.24 13.92 9.58
CA ASP A 61 13.57 14.28 8.20
C ASP A 61 12.86 13.37 7.20
N VAL A 62 12.24 13.97 6.21
CA VAL A 62 11.46 13.30 5.16
C VAL A 62 11.86 13.83 3.77
N LYS A 63 11.88 12.94 2.80
CA LYS A 63 11.91 13.30 1.37
C LYS A 63 10.58 12.91 0.74
N PHE A 64 10.09 13.72 -0.19
CA PHE A 64 8.87 13.43 -0.95
C PHE A 64 9.24 12.95 -2.34
N VAL A 65 8.70 11.79 -2.71
CA VAL A 65 8.91 11.18 -4.03
C VAL A 65 7.60 11.22 -4.80
N ALA A 66 7.65 11.73 -6.03
CA ALA A 66 6.50 11.66 -6.92
C ALA A 66 6.23 10.18 -7.29
N PRO A 67 4.96 9.73 -7.30
CA PRO A 67 4.65 8.39 -7.73
C PRO A 67 5.00 8.17 -9.20
N PHE A 68 5.67 7.05 -9.49
CA PHE A 68 5.92 6.65 -10.88
C PHE A 68 4.60 6.19 -11.51
N ARG A 69 4.22 6.79 -12.62
CA ARG A 69 3.02 6.45 -13.38
C ARG A 69 3.40 5.94 -14.75
N SER A 70 2.80 4.83 -15.19
CA SER A 70 2.88 4.46 -16.60
C SER A 70 1.86 5.26 -17.40
N LYS A 71 2.17 5.60 -18.66
CA LYS A 71 1.25 6.30 -19.58
C LYS A 71 -0.10 5.57 -19.73
N LYS A 72 -0.15 4.25 -19.55
CA LYS A 72 -1.39 3.46 -19.62
C LYS A 72 -2.34 3.71 -18.43
N THR A 73 -1.84 4.20 -17.31
CA THR A 73 -2.64 4.43 -16.09
C THR A 73 -3.28 5.82 -16.03
N GLU A 74 -2.93 6.74 -16.93
CA GLU A 74 -3.47 8.11 -16.92
C GLU A 74 -4.97 8.18 -17.23
N SER A 75 -5.50 7.21 -18.00
CA SER A 75 -6.92 7.15 -18.38
C SER A 75 -7.81 6.41 -17.38
N GLN A 76 -7.25 5.53 -16.55
CA GLN A 76 -8.02 4.74 -15.61
C GLN A 76 -8.03 5.38 -14.21
N GLN A 77 -9.19 5.84 -13.78
CA GLN A 77 -9.36 6.53 -12.49
C GLN A 77 -9.69 5.61 -11.32
N SER A 78 -10.07 4.35 -11.59
CA SER A 78 -10.44 3.39 -10.54
C SER A 78 -10.09 1.96 -10.87
N TYR A 79 -9.86 1.15 -9.83
CA TYR A 79 -9.42 -0.24 -9.93
C TYR A 79 -10.19 -1.12 -8.95
N PRO A 80 -10.59 -2.34 -9.34
CA PRO A 80 -11.17 -3.28 -8.41
C PRO A 80 -10.15 -3.67 -7.34
N CYS A 81 -10.58 -3.70 -6.08
CA CYS A 81 -9.78 -4.28 -5.01
C CYS A 81 -10.15 -5.75 -4.84
N GLN A 82 -9.19 -6.64 -4.91
CA GLN A 82 -9.38 -8.09 -4.77
C GLN A 82 -8.58 -8.70 -3.64
N LYS A 83 -7.49 -8.05 -3.25
CA LYS A 83 -6.55 -8.56 -2.25
C LYS A 83 -6.17 -7.44 -1.28
N MET A 84 -6.11 -7.78 0.00
CA MET A 84 -5.54 -6.93 1.04
C MET A 84 -4.35 -7.64 1.69
N ILE A 85 -3.25 -6.92 1.85
CA ILE A 85 -2.00 -7.48 2.37
C ILE A 85 -1.51 -6.61 3.52
N SER A 86 -1.47 -7.17 4.73
CA SER A 86 -0.79 -6.56 5.87
C SER A 86 0.70 -6.81 5.75
N ILE A 87 1.52 -5.76 5.85
CA ILE A 87 2.96 -5.83 5.56
C ILE A 87 3.75 -5.54 6.84
N HIS A 88 4.60 -6.49 7.25
CA HIS A 88 5.40 -6.41 8.47
C HIS A 88 6.89 -6.56 8.15
N TYR A 89 7.63 -5.47 8.26
CA TYR A 89 9.09 -5.54 8.27
C TYR A 89 9.56 -6.04 9.65
N LYS A 90 10.33 -7.12 9.65
CA LYS A 90 10.93 -7.68 10.87
C LYS A 90 12.39 -8.06 10.57
N PRO A 91 13.38 -7.41 11.22
CA PRO A 91 14.78 -7.74 11.01
C PRO A 91 15.05 -9.23 11.19
N TYR A 92 15.86 -9.79 10.29
CA TYR A 92 16.28 -11.20 10.30
C TYR A 92 15.17 -12.24 10.11
N ALA A 93 13.92 -11.83 9.88
CA ALA A 93 12.85 -12.78 9.59
C ALA A 93 12.99 -13.36 8.17
N LYS A 94 12.56 -14.58 7.99
CA LYS A 94 12.32 -15.15 6.65
C LYS A 94 11.16 -14.43 5.99
N THR A 95 11.24 -14.23 4.68
CA THR A 95 10.12 -13.70 3.92
C THR A 95 9.06 -14.76 3.76
N VAL A 96 7.88 -14.49 4.32
CA VAL A 96 6.74 -15.41 4.31
C VAL A 96 5.45 -14.65 4.03
N LEU A 97 4.72 -15.09 3.00
CA LEU A 97 3.35 -14.67 2.70
C LEU A 97 2.40 -15.76 3.23
N LYS A 98 1.45 -15.36 4.07
CA LYS A 98 0.41 -16.25 4.60
C LYS A 98 -0.96 -15.74 4.20
N ASN A 99 -1.86 -16.64 3.84
CA ASN A 99 -3.28 -16.34 3.83
C ASN A 99 -3.76 -16.24 5.27
N ILE A 100 -4.57 -15.24 5.59
CA ILE A 100 -5.15 -15.06 6.93
C ILE A 100 -6.67 -15.17 6.86
N PRO A 101 -7.32 -15.72 7.91
CA PRO A 101 -8.77 -15.84 7.93
C PRO A 101 -9.44 -14.46 8.04
N PHE A 102 -10.69 -14.38 7.61
CA PHE A 102 -11.50 -13.16 7.62
C PHE A 102 -11.53 -12.47 8.99
N SER A 103 -11.71 -13.23 10.08
CA SER A 103 -11.71 -12.68 11.44
C SER A 103 -10.44 -11.93 11.77
N LYS A 104 -9.28 -12.49 11.41
CA LYS A 104 -7.97 -11.83 11.61
C LYS A 104 -7.80 -10.60 10.73
N ALA A 105 -8.29 -10.66 9.49
CA ALA A 105 -8.28 -9.51 8.60
C ALA A 105 -9.10 -8.34 9.16
N MET A 106 -10.27 -8.62 9.77
CA MET A 106 -11.09 -7.58 10.40
C MET A 106 -10.38 -6.88 11.56
N GLU A 107 -9.67 -7.63 12.40
CA GLU A 107 -8.86 -7.05 13.48
C GLU A 107 -7.78 -6.09 12.98
N ILE A 108 -7.21 -6.35 11.78
CA ILE A 108 -6.13 -5.56 11.21
C ILE A 108 -6.64 -4.35 10.45
N PHE A 109 -7.63 -4.53 9.57
CA PHE A 109 -8.01 -3.50 8.58
C PHE A 109 -9.15 -2.59 9.03
N VAL A 110 -10.09 -3.07 9.85
CA VAL A 110 -11.24 -2.24 10.27
C VAL A 110 -10.84 -1.02 11.11
N PRO A 111 -9.89 -1.12 12.06
CA PRO A 111 -9.50 0.03 12.87
C PRO A 111 -9.01 1.23 12.06
N ASP A 112 -8.35 0.98 10.91
CA ASP A 112 -7.83 2.03 10.03
C ASP A 112 -8.81 2.41 8.90
N SER A 113 -10.03 1.81 8.89
CA SER A 113 -11.02 2.07 7.86
C SER A 113 -11.96 3.22 8.28
N TRP A 114 -12.05 4.24 7.44
CA TRP A 114 -12.99 5.33 7.63
C TRP A 114 -14.35 4.96 7.01
N ILE A 115 -15.15 4.24 7.76
CA ILE A 115 -16.47 3.79 7.33
C ILE A 115 -17.49 4.89 7.66
N SER A 116 -18.32 5.23 6.70
CA SER A 116 -19.44 6.17 6.92
C SER A 116 -20.34 5.65 8.06
N PRO A 117 -20.83 6.52 8.97
CA PRO A 117 -21.68 6.11 10.09
C PRO A 117 -23.09 5.68 9.67
N LYS A 118 -23.44 5.77 8.39
CA LYS A 118 -24.72 5.29 7.89
C LYS A 118 -24.75 3.76 7.83
N GLU A 119 -25.76 3.15 8.44
CA GLU A 119 -25.91 1.68 8.52
C GLU A 119 -25.78 1.00 7.15
N MET A 120 -26.41 1.57 6.13
CA MET A 120 -26.33 1.06 4.76
C MET A 120 -24.89 0.96 4.26
N HIS A 121 -24.04 1.96 4.54
CA HIS A 121 -22.65 1.96 4.11
C HIS A 121 -21.81 0.94 4.88
N ALA A 122 -22.07 0.76 6.17
CA ALA A 122 -21.42 -0.26 6.97
C ALA A 122 -21.75 -1.67 6.44
N LYS A 123 -23.03 -1.93 6.13
CA LYS A 123 -23.47 -3.18 5.52
C LYS A 123 -22.79 -3.43 4.16
N GLU A 124 -22.76 -2.44 3.30
CA GLU A 124 -22.11 -2.53 1.99
C GLU A 124 -20.61 -2.75 2.11
N PHE A 125 -19.96 -2.12 3.09
CA PHE A 125 -18.54 -2.36 3.38
C PHE A 125 -18.30 -3.80 3.79
N MET A 126 -19.10 -4.35 4.70
CA MET A 126 -18.98 -5.75 5.14
C MET A 126 -19.17 -6.72 3.98
N MET A 127 -20.21 -6.54 3.18
CA MET A 127 -20.48 -7.38 2.00
C MET A 127 -19.35 -7.33 0.96
N TRP A 128 -18.67 -6.20 0.83
CA TRP A 128 -17.53 -6.06 -0.07
C TRP A 128 -16.29 -6.71 0.50
N ILE A 129 -15.95 -6.44 1.76
CA ILE A 129 -14.71 -6.91 2.35
C ILE A 129 -14.68 -8.44 2.48
N GLU A 130 -15.85 -9.09 2.66
CA GLU A 130 -15.98 -10.55 2.66
C GLU A 130 -15.57 -11.22 1.33
N GLN A 131 -15.57 -10.48 0.23
CA GLN A 131 -15.19 -10.99 -1.10
C GLN A 131 -13.69 -10.93 -1.36
N LEU A 132 -12.93 -10.30 -0.47
CA LEU A 132 -11.50 -10.11 -0.66
C LEU A 132 -10.68 -11.30 -0.17
N SER A 133 -9.51 -11.47 -0.75
CA SER A 133 -8.48 -12.38 -0.24
C SER A 133 -7.52 -11.60 0.68
N PHE A 134 -7.22 -12.17 1.84
CA PHE A 134 -6.40 -11.51 2.86
C PHE A 134 -5.09 -12.23 3.07
N TYR A 135 -4.03 -11.44 3.15
CA TYR A 135 -2.67 -11.94 3.34
C TYR A 135 -1.93 -11.14 4.41
N GLU A 136 -0.96 -11.79 5.01
CA GLU A 136 0.06 -11.18 5.86
C GLU A 136 1.43 -11.49 5.28
N LEU A 137 2.21 -10.46 4.96
CA LEU A 137 3.58 -10.58 4.52
C LEU A 137 4.53 -10.15 5.62
N THR A 138 5.34 -11.08 6.14
CA THR A 138 6.51 -10.76 6.97
C THR A 138 7.75 -10.84 6.13
N TYR A 139 8.64 -9.84 6.23
CA TYR A 139 9.89 -9.81 5.46
C TYR A 139 11.00 -9.05 6.18
N SER A 140 12.24 -9.33 5.81
CA SER A 140 13.43 -8.53 6.15
C SER A 140 14.22 -8.12 4.91
N ASN A 141 14.05 -8.86 3.81
CA ASN A 141 14.70 -8.60 2.53
C ASN A 141 13.68 -8.02 1.54
N THR A 142 13.97 -6.80 1.07
CA THR A 142 13.07 -6.09 0.13
C THR A 142 12.97 -6.80 -1.22
N GLN A 143 14.07 -7.42 -1.71
CA GLN A 143 14.06 -8.11 -3.00
C GLN A 143 13.16 -9.35 -2.97
N GLU A 144 13.24 -10.14 -1.90
CA GLU A 144 12.34 -11.28 -1.71
C GLU A 144 10.86 -10.84 -1.60
N ALA A 145 10.58 -9.71 -0.92
CA ALA A 145 9.24 -9.15 -0.85
C ALA A 145 8.71 -8.75 -2.24
N ILE A 146 9.55 -8.15 -3.09
CA ILE A 146 9.23 -7.81 -4.49
C ILE A 146 8.87 -9.07 -5.28
N GLU A 147 9.64 -10.14 -5.14
CA GLU A 147 9.38 -11.41 -5.82
C GLU A 147 8.05 -12.04 -5.39
N VAL A 148 7.72 -11.95 -4.10
CA VAL A 148 6.42 -12.40 -3.56
C VAL A 148 5.28 -11.62 -4.19
N PHE A 149 5.38 -10.28 -4.28
CA PHE A 149 4.37 -9.47 -4.96
C PHE A 149 4.25 -9.82 -6.44
N SER A 150 5.36 -9.97 -7.14
CA SER A 150 5.34 -10.34 -8.56
C SER A 150 4.63 -11.67 -8.79
N LYS A 151 4.86 -12.67 -7.96
CA LYS A 151 4.17 -13.97 -8.04
C LYS A 151 2.68 -13.85 -7.72
N LEU A 152 2.32 -13.02 -6.72
CA LEU A 152 0.92 -12.89 -6.28
C LEU A 152 0.02 -12.18 -7.29
N PHE A 153 0.59 -11.28 -8.10
CA PHE A 153 -0.17 -10.43 -9.03
C PHE A 153 0.02 -10.80 -10.51
N ASN A 154 1.02 -11.62 -10.85
CA ASN A 154 1.24 -12.13 -12.22
C ASN A 154 0.79 -13.58 -12.38
N ALA A 155 0.16 -14.16 -11.38
CA ALA A 155 -0.38 -15.53 -11.40
C ALA A 155 -1.80 -15.56 -11.96
#